data_d17f49cea5db91197d35db0bd4fd0235
#
_entry.id   d17f49cea5db91197d35db0bd4fd0235
#
_cell.length_a   1.000
_cell.length_b   1.000
_cell.length_c   1.000
_cell.angle_alpha   90.00
_cell.angle_beta   90.00
_cell.angle_gamma   90.00
#
_symmetry.space_group_name_H-M   'P 1'
#
loop_
_entity.id
_entity.type
_entity.pdbx_description
1 polymer ?
#
loop_
_entity_poly.entity_id
_entity_poly.type
_entity_poly.pdbx_seq_one_letter_code
_entity_poly.pdbx_strand_id
1 'polypeptide(L)'
;MDETDGGMRTVMDCSTLLKISRAAVCNGFAFAVVGATVAFLAAAISPALAEDKAPSASDQCLACHGSAGMEKTLGDGHTLQLQVPADMFGKSVHSAIGCTGCHSDVDLAAHPPADKVIPNARGFSIAMTQVCRGCHADKFDQWQTSIHAALILANNPSAPLCTDCHNPHAVIKGAAASIEQIPCKKCHADIYTAYLGSMHAKARLKSAESYAPICTDCHSAHAVKPTSIGQGPEAACFGCHAGVLEAHETWLPNAALHFEVVSCPACHAPTAQRTVDLMLIDSKDAQPRDIEQVGVPLFEASAQSDGKGIDAQALWNLLQTLNRSGIAGKTIVRGRLEASTGPQSHALADKSMAISDCRICHSSGSKAFQNVTISLVQAQGQRLRYGANADVLSSPISLESVGGFYAIGGTRIKLLDILVILAIVGGLGVAVGHLTLGWIFKYYGLTHPGGHGADHSGQPGAGQDRKTP
;
A
#
# COMPACT_ATOMS: atom_id res chain seq x y z
N MET A 1 6.84 43.92 -26.58
CA MET A 1 5.87 43.43 -27.52
C MET A 1 5.10 42.40 -26.73
N ASP A 2 4.13 42.88 -25.95
CA ASP A 2 2.70 43.05 -26.31
C ASP A 2 2.04 41.71 -26.55
N GLU A 3 0.99 41.28 -25.89
CA GLU A 3 -0.19 41.98 -25.35
C GLU A 3 -0.91 41.09 -24.33
N THR A 4 -1.42 41.69 -23.33
CA THR A 4 -2.53 41.40 -22.42
C THR A 4 -3.77 40.79 -23.08
N ASP A 5 -4.44 39.83 -22.45
CA ASP A 5 -5.89 39.93 -22.38
C ASP A 5 -6.46 39.27 -21.12
N GLY A 6 -7.19 40.05 -20.36
CA GLY A 6 -7.91 39.66 -19.17
C GLY A 6 -9.32 39.17 -19.48
N GLY A 7 -9.69 38.03 -19.02
CA GLY A 7 -11.03 37.43 -19.08
C GLY A 7 -11.67 37.31 -17.71
N MET A 8 -12.33 38.38 -17.30
CA MET A 8 -13.18 38.46 -16.10
C MET A 8 -14.46 37.61 -16.31
N ARG A 9 -14.58 36.49 -15.62
CA ARG A 9 -15.83 35.70 -15.58
C ARG A 9 -16.71 36.22 -14.45
N THR A 10 -17.75 36.93 -14.82
CA THR A 10 -18.87 37.35 -14.00
C THR A 10 -19.67 36.14 -13.53
N VAL A 11 -19.82 35.99 -12.24
CA VAL A 11 -20.75 35.06 -11.59
C VAL A 11 -22.16 35.68 -11.71
N MET A 12 -23.06 35.04 -12.42
CA MET A 12 -24.48 35.40 -12.45
C MET A 12 -25.20 34.79 -11.27
N ASP A 13 -25.69 35.63 -10.40
CA ASP A 13 -26.60 35.35 -9.29
C ASP A 13 -28.00 35.00 -9.85
N CYS A 14 -28.53 33.84 -9.50
CA CYS A 14 -29.80 33.27 -9.95
C CYS A 14 -30.90 33.45 -8.88
N SER A 15 -31.12 34.70 -8.44
CA SER A 15 -32.15 34.97 -7.41
C SER A 15 -33.20 36.01 -7.81
N THR A 16 -33.51 36.21 -9.12
CA THR A 16 -34.52 37.22 -9.49
C THR A 16 -35.42 36.75 -10.64
N LEU A 17 -36.22 35.68 -10.43
CA LEU A 17 -37.36 35.38 -11.31
C LEU A 17 -38.44 34.56 -10.54
N LEU A 18 -39.05 35.16 -9.56
CA LEU A 18 -40.32 34.67 -8.98
C LEU A 18 -41.19 35.79 -8.41
N LYS A 19 -41.68 36.71 -9.26
CA LYS A 19 -42.84 37.57 -8.96
C LYS A 19 -43.36 38.08 -10.31
N ILE A 20 -44.36 37.44 -10.82
CA ILE A 20 -45.45 37.98 -11.66
C ILE A 20 -46.30 36.76 -12.08
N SER A 21 -47.41 36.57 -11.51
CA SER A 21 -48.76 36.54 -12.11
C SER A 21 -49.73 35.81 -11.18
N ARG A 22 -50.38 36.54 -10.33
CA ARG A 22 -51.68 36.19 -9.74
C ARG A 22 -52.62 37.29 -10.13
N ALA A 23 -53.40 37.07 -11.18
CA ALA A 23 -54.74 37.69 -11.37
C ALA A 23 -55.33 37.21 -12.69
N ALA A 24 -56.57 36.89 -12.63
CA ALA A 24 -57.47 36.49 -13.74
C ALA A 24 -57.52 34.99 -14.03
N VAL A 25 -58.51 34.33 -13.42
CA VAL A 25 -59.62 33.59 -14.05
C VAL A 25 -60.60 33.22 -12.93
N CYS A 26 -61.61 34.09 -12.72
CA CYS A 26 -62.94 33.70 -12.25
C CYS A 26 -63.88 34.01 -13.36
N ASN A 27 -64.42 33.02 -14.02
CA ASN A 27 -65.74 32.89 -14.61
C ASN A 27 -65.72 31.92 -15.80
N GLY A 28 -66.39 30.82 -15.61
CA GLY A 28 -66.57 29.88 -16.74
C GLY A 28 -66.64 28.42 -16.33
N PHE A 29 -67.30 28.09 -15.23
CA PHE A 29 -67.54 26.70 -14.86
C PHE A 29 -69.01 26.51 -14.45
N ALA A 30 -69.89 26.33 -15.44
CA ALA A 30 -71.17 25.71 -15.26
C ALA A 30 -71.68 25.32 -16.70
N PHE A 31 -71.41 24.15 -17.18
CA PHE A 31 -72.11 23.40 -18.15
C PHE A 31 -71.26 22.33 -18.88
N ALA A 32 -70.47 21.55 -18.07
CA ALA A 32 -69.78 20.40 -18.67
C ALA A 32 -69.63 19.20 -17.68
N VAL A 33 -70.49 19.08 -16.68
CA VAL A 33 -70.31 18.06 -15.61
C VAL A 33 -71.25 16.82 -15.84
N VAL A 34 -72.17 16.81 -16.81
CA VAL A 34 -73.05 15.68 -16.96
C VAL A 34 -72.69 14.73 -18.11
N GLY A 35 -71.72 15.13 -19.00
CA GLY A 35 -71.26 14.26 -20.09
C GLY A 35 -70.05 13.37 -19.79
N ALA A 36 -69.33 13.66 -18.72
CA ALA A 36 -68.05 12.98 -18.44
C ALA A 36 -68.15 11.79 -17.46
N THR A 37 -69.30 11.62 -16.79
CA THR A 37 -69.43 10.55 -15.77
C THR A 37 -69.87 9.21 -16.35
N VAL A 38 -70.40 9.15 -17.59
CA VAL A 38 -70.77 7.87 -18.24
C VAL A 38 -69.66 7.26 -19.09
N ALA A 39 -68.67 8.08 -19.51
CA ALA A 39 -67.50 7.59 -20.24
C ALA A 39 -66.38 7.04 -19.29
N PHE A 40 -66.41 7.42 -18.02
CA PHE A 40 -65.39 6.96 -17.07
C PHE A 40 -65.73 5.62 -16.40
N LEU A 41 -66.98 5.16 -16.45
CA LEU A 41 -67.34 3.84 -15.87
C LEU A 41 -67.22 2.67 -16.86
N ALA A 42 -67.02 2.93 -18.17
CA ALA A 42 -66.77 1.90 -19.16
C ALA A 42 -65.24 1.58 -19.37
N ALA A 43 -64.35 2.43 -18.87
CA ALA A 43 -62.92 2.22 -18.99
C ALA A 43 -62.30 1.47 -17.78
N ALA A 44 -63.09 1.11 -16.75
CA ALA A 44 -62.59 0.49 -15.52
C ALA A 44 -62.72 -1.04 -15.47
N ILE A 45 -63.10 -1.70 -16.57
CA ILE A 45 -63.12 -3.16 -16.68
C ILE A 45 -62.39 -3.56 -17.95
N SER A 46 -61.15 -3.11 -18.12
CA SER A 46 -60.19 -3.89 -18.88
C SER A 46 -59.56 -4.82 -17.85
N PRO A 47 -59.72 -6.15 -18.01
CA PRO A 47 -58.82 -7.04 -17.31
C PRO A 47 -57.44 -6.63 -17.78
N ALA A 48 -56.59 -6.22 -16.86
CA ALA A 48 -55.16 -6.17 -17.09
C ALA A 48 -54.79 -7.61 -17.47
N LEU A 49 -54.77 -7.89 -18.75
CA LEU A 49 -54.04 -9.02 -19.29
C LEU A 49 -52.63 -8.73 -18.81
N ALA A 50 -52.23 -9.39 -17.74
CA ALA A 50 -50.83 -9.55 -17.42
C ALA A 50 -50.26 -10.10 -18.73
N GLU A 51 -49.53 -9.28 -19.47
CA GLU A 51 -48.67 -9.80 -20.52
C GLU A 51 -47.79 -10.83 -19.82
N ASP A 52 -48.12 -12.10 -20.04
CA ASP A 52 -47.19 -13.19 -19.74
C ASP A 52 -45.97 -12.92 -20.62
N LYS A 53 -45.05 -12.12 -20.07
CA LYS A 53 -43.73 -11.88 -20.65
C LYS A 53 -43.15 -13.25 -20.88
N ALA A 54 -42.96 -13.64 -22.13
CA ALA A 54 -42.29 -14.90 -22.43
C ALA A 54 -41.06 -15.05 -21.56
N PRO A 55 -40.86 -16.22 -20.90
CA PRO A 55 -39.76 -16.41 -19.99
C PRO A 55 -38.46 -16.06 -20.69
N SER A 56 -37.62 -15.24 -20.05
CA SER A 56 -36.30 -14.90 -20.57
C SER A 56 -35.44 -16.17 -20.69
N ALA A 57 -34.41 -16.14 -21.52
CA ALA A 57 -33.47 -17.27 -21.59
C ALA A 57 -32.87 -17.61 -20.20
N SER A 58 -32.74 -16.61 -19.33
CA SER A 58 -32.28 -16.82 -17.94
C SER A 58 -33.34 -17.55 -17.10
N ASP A 59 -34.65 -17.26 -17.30
CA ASP A 59 -35.73 -17.95 -16.56
C ASP A 59 -35.75 -19.45 -16.90
N GLN A 60 -35.46 -19.80 -18.14
CA GLN A 60 -35.32 -21.20 -18.54
C GLN A 60 -34.21 -21.93 -17.81
N CYS A 61 -33.06 -21.31 -17.66
CA CYS A 61 -31.94 -21.88 -16.90
C CYS A 61 -32.28 -21.97 -15.41
N LEU A 62 -32.86 -20.92 -14.83
CA LEU A 62 -33.20 -20.83 -13.41
C LEU A 62 -34.36 -21.78 -13.01
N ALA A 63 -35.17 -22.26 -13.96
CA ALA A 63 -36.17 -23.28 -13.70
C ALA A 63 -35.56 -24.55 -13.06
N CYS A 64 -34.34 -24.91 -13.44
CA CYS A 64 -33.58 -25.99 -12.85
C CYS A 64 -32.50 -25.44 -11.88
N HIS A 65 -31.61 -24.55 -12.35
CA HIS A 65 -30.51 -24.03 -11.56
C HIS A 65 -30.92 -23.13 -10.39
N GLY A 66 -32.16 -22.69 -10.31
CA GLY A 66 -32.71 -22.02 -9.12
C GLY A 66 -33.05 -22.97 -7.97
N SER A 67 -33.13 -24.27 -8.23
CA SER A 67 -33.56 -25.27 -7.26
C SER A 67 -32.45 -25.61 -6.27
N ALA A 68 -32.83 -25.74 -5.00
CA ALA A 68 -31.89 -26.14 -3.95
C ALA A 68 -31.41 -27.57 -4.14
N GLY A 69 -30.14 -27.83 -3.81
CA GLY A 69 -29.54 -29.15 -3.87
C GLY A 69 -29.15 -29.61 -5.28
N MET A 70 -29.19 -28.74 -6.28
CA MET A 70 -28.68 -29.07 -7.60
C MET A 70 -27.18 -29.13 -7.61
N GLU A 71 -26.62 -30.27 -7.93
CA GLU A 71 -25.19 -30.54 -7.86
C GLU A 71 -24.70 -31.47 -8.97
N LYS A 72 -23.40 -31.47 -9.25
CA LYS A 72 -22.74 -32.35 -10.21
C LYS A 72 -21.48 -32.93 -9.59
N THR A 73 -21.32 -34.24 -9.72
CA THR A 73 -20.04 -34.90 -9.39
C THR A 73 -19.03 -34.61 -10.49
N LEU A 74 -17.84 -34.18 -10.09
CA LEU A 74 -16.72 -33.87 -10.96
C LEU A 74 -15.84 -35.07 -11.23
N GLY A 75 -14.88 -34.98 -12.16
CA GLY A 75 -13.98 -36.06 -12.51
C GLY A 75 -13.06 -36.49 -11.38
N ASP A 76 -12.74 -35.58 -10.44
CA ASP A 76 -11.96 -35.85 -9.24
C ASP A 76 -12.78 -36.39 -8.05
N GLY A 77 -14.06 -36.63 -8.24
CA GLY A 77 -14.98 -37.15 -7.22
C GLY A 77 -15.59 -36.09 -6.31
N HIS A 78 -15.16 -34.81 -6.39
CA HIS A 78 -15.78 -33.75 -5.63
C HIS A 78 -17.12 -33.32 -6.22
N THR A 79 -17.94 -32.66 -5.42
CA THR A 79 -19.26 -32.17 -5.84
C THR A 79 -19.21 -30.65 -6.09
N LEU A 80 -19.70 -30.23 -7.24
CA LEU A 80 -19.89 -28.83 -7.59
C LEU A 80 -21.36 -28.44 -7.41
N GLN A 81 -21.64 -27.45 -6.59
CA GLN A 81 -22.97 -26.88 -6.42
C GLN A 81 -23.34 -26.09 -7.69
N LEU A 82 -24.46 -26.39 -8.26
CA LEU A 82 -24.97 -25.77 -9.50
C LEU A 82 -26.11 -24.78 -9.22
N GLN A 83 -26.54 -24.65 -7.98
CA GLN A 83 -27.60 -23.73 -7.60
C GLN A 83 -27.19 -22.28 -7.79
N VAL A 84 -28.02 -21.50 -8.46
CA VAL A 84 -27.94 -20.05 -8.59
C VAL A 84 -29.24 -19.44 -8.03
N PRO A 85 -29.24 -18.83 -6.84
CA PRO A 85 -30.42 -18.22 -6.26
C PRO A 85 -30.97 -17.10 -7.21
N ALA A 86 -32.19 -17.26 -7.66
CA ALA A 86 -32.79 -16.38 -8.68
C ALA A 86 -32.91 -14.91 -8.20
N ASP A 87 -33.17 -14.71 -6.91
CA ASP A 87 -33.29 -13.39 -6.31
C ASP A 87 -31.91 -12.67 -6.22
N MET A 88 -30.84 -13.41 -6.02
CA MET A 88 -29.48 -12.87 -6.03
C MET A 88 -29.04 -12.54 -7.46
N PHE A 89 -29.29 -13.43 -8.40
CA PHE A 89 -28.94 -13.21 -9.80
C PHE A 89 -29.71 -12.02 -10.37
N GLY A 90 -31.00 -11.92 -10.09
CA GLY A 90 -31.84 -10.81 -10.55
C GLY A 90 -31.38 -9.43 -10.08
N LYS A 91 -30.68 -9.36 -8.95
CA LYS A 91 -30.07 -8.12 -8.43
C LYS A 91 -28.65 -7.89 -8.94
N SER A 92 -28.04 -8.88 -9.58
CA SER A 92 -26.68 -8.78 -10.10
C SER A 92 -26.62 -7.86 -11.32
N VAL A 93 -25.54 -7.09 -11.45
CA VAL A 93 -25.28 -6.31 -12.67
C VAL A 93 -25.15 -7.20 -13.91
N HIS A 94 -24.86 -8.48 -13.73
CA HIS A 94 -24.73 -9.46 -14.80
C HIS A 94 -26.08 -10.04 -15.25
N SER A 95 -27.18 -9.79 -14.52
CA SER A 95 -28.50 -10.28 -14.89
C SER A 95 -28.94 -9.82 -16.31
N ALA A 96 -28.51 -8.62 -16.72
CA ALA A 96 -28.81 -8.06 -18.03
C ALA A 96 -28.14 -8.80 -19.21
N ILE A 97 -26.97 -9.44 -18.95
CA ILE A 97 -26.26 -10.23 -19.97
C ILE A 97 -26.78 -11.67 -20.04
N GLY A 98 -27.48 -12.12 -19.02
CA GLY A 98 -28.03 -13.47 -18.94
C GLY A 98 -26.98 -14.56 -18.76
N CYS A 99 -27.44 -15.81 -18.64
CA CYS A 99 -26.57 -16.96 -18.36
C CYS A 99 -25.62 -17.25 -19.53
N THR A 100 -26.13 -17.25 -20.76
CA THR A 100 -25.35 -17.58 -21.96
C THR A 100 -24.33 -16.52 -22.36
N GLY A 101 -24.40 -15.32 -21.80
CA GLY A 101 -23.34 -14.31 -21.97
C GLY A 101 -21.99 -14.72 -21.35
N CYS A 102 -22.03 -15.59 -20.35
CA CYS A 102 -20.81 -16.18 -19.73
C CYS A 102 -20.65 -17.67 -20.03
N HIS A 103 -21.77 -18.41 -20.09
CA HIS A 103 -21.82 -19.83 -20.41
C HIS A 103 -22.13 -20.05 -21.88
N SER A 104 -21.34 -19.45 -22.76
CA SER A 104 -21.54 -19.45 -24.22
C SER A 104 -21.36 -20.82 -24.89
N ASP A 105 -20.73 -21.77 -24.16
CA ASP A 105 -20.51 -23.14 -24.62
C ASP A 105 -21.69 -24.09 -24.30
N VAL A 106 -22.78 -23.57 -23.71
CA VAL A 106 -23.96 -24.36 -23.37
C VAL A 106 -24.92 -24.39 -24.58
N ASP A 107 -25.10 -25.56 -25.17
CA ASP A 107 -26.15 -25.82 -26.13
C ASP A 107 -27.45 -26.15 -25.38
N LEU A 108 -28.42 -25.26 -25.43
CA LEU A 108 -29.71 -25.44 -24.74
C LEU A 108 -30.48 -26.66 -25.22
N ALA A 109 -30.31 -27.08 -26.49
CA ALA A 109 -30.97 -28.24 -27.03
C ALA A 109 -30.38 -29.58 -26.56
N ALA A 110 -29.11 -29.55 -26.17
CA ALA A 110 -28.35 -30.71 -25.71
C ALA A 110 -27.92 -30.62 -24.23
N HIS A 111 -28.51 -29.69 -23.45
CA HIS A 111 -28.19 -29.51 -22.04
C HIS A 111 -29.18 -30.26 -21.13
N PRO A 112 -28.71 -31.01 -20.09
CA PRO A 112 -27.29 -31.26 -19.74
C PRO A 112 -26.65 -32.26 -20.71
N PRO A 113 -25.40 -32.03 -21.16
CA PRO A 113 -24.69 -32.98 -21.99
C PRO A 113 -24.36 -34.24 -21.19
N ALA A 114 -24.68 -35.40 -21.76
CA ALA A 114 -24.58 -36.69 -21.08
C ALA A 114 -23.12 -37.09 -20.79
N ASP A 115 -22.19 -36.61 -21.60
CA ASP A 115 -20.76 -37.03 -21.63
C ASP A 115 -19.77 -35.93 -21.20
N LYS A 116 -20.23 -34.71 -20.90
CA LYS A 116 -19.35 -33.62 -20.48
C LYS A 116 -18.85 -33.85 -19.03
N VAL A 117 -17.61 -34.26 -18.92
CA VAL A 117 -16.92 -34.39 -17.63
C VAL A 117 -16.15 -33.07 -17.34
N ILE A 118 -16.42 -32.48 -16.19
CA ILE A 118 -15.59 -31.40 -15.65
C ILE A 118 -14.55 -32.05 -14.76
N PRO A 119 -13.24 -32.01 -15.11
CA PRO A 119 -12.22 -32.76 -14.37
C PRO A 119 -12.15 -32.36 -12.89
N ASN A 120 -12.14 -31.09 -12.59
CA ASN A 120 -12.15 -30.51 -11.23
C ASN A 120 -12.66 -29.06 -11.24
N ALA A 121 -13.10 -28.59 -10.09
CA ALA A 121 -13.64 -27.23 -9.93
C ALA A 121 -12.60 -26.13 -10.23
N ARG A 122 -11.35 -26.36 -9.84
CA ARG A 122 -10.25 -25.39 -10.02
C ARG A 122 -9.96 -25.14 -11.50
N GLY A 123 -9.78 -26.20 -12.26
CA GLY A 123 -9.55 -26.11 -13.72
C GLY A 123 -10.69 -25.41 -14.44
N PHE A 124 -11.94 -25.72 -14.06
CA PHE A 124 -13.12 -25.04 -14.58
C PHE A 124 -13.08 -23.52 -14.27
N SER A 125 -12.82 -23.15 -13.02
CA SER A 125 -12.75 -21.74 -12.60
C SER A 125 -11.61 -20.97 -13.31
N ILE A 126 -10.47 -21.60 -13.56
CA ILE A 126 -9.36 -21.00 -14.34
C ILE A 126 -9.82 -20.72 -15.77
N ALA A 127 -10.50 -21.67 -16.42
CA ALA A 127 -11.04 -21.49 -17.76
C ALA A 127 -12.06 -20.34 -17.81
N MET A 128 -12.96 -20.25 -16.84
CA MET A 128 -13.94 -19.17 -16.71
C MET A 128 -13.32 -17.79 -16.51
N THR A 129 -12.10 -17.69 -15.99
CA THR A 129 -11.39 -16.40 -15.85
C THR A 129 -11.19 -15.71 -17.21
N GLN A 130 -11.01 -16.46 -18.28
CA GLN A 130 -10.89 -15.91 -19.64
C GLN A 130 -12.21 -15.30 -20.15
N VAL A 131 -13.33 -15.83 -19.71
CA VAL A 131 -14.66 -15.26 -20.06
C VAL A 131 -14.80 -13.86 -19.44
N CYS A 132 -14.37 -13.68 -18.20
CA CYS A 132 -14.35 -12.37 -17.52
C CYS A 132 -13.54 -11.34 -18.32
N ARG A 133 -12.39 -11.74 -18.86
CA ARG A 133 -11.50 -10.90 -19.66
C ARG A 133 -12.22 -10.28 -20.86
N GLY A 134 -13.19 -10.97 -21.47
CA GLY A 134 -13.90 -10.49 -22.64
C GLY A 134 -14.58 -9.12 -22.44
N CYS A 135 -14.98 -8.81 -21.20
CA CYS A 135 -15.62 -7.52 -20.85
C CYS A 135 -14.80 -6.69 -19.85
N HIS A 136 -13.93 -7.33 -19.04
CA HIS A 136 -13.15 -6.71 -17.98
C HIS A 136 -11.63 -6.78 -18.27
N ALA A 137 -11.23 -6.47 -19.51
CA ALA A 137 -9.84 -6.57 -19.95
C ALA A 137 -8.89 -5.75 -19.08
N ASP A 138 -9.27 -4.52 -18.72
CA ASP A 138 -8.47 -3.63 -17.88
C ASP A 138 -8.23 -4.18 -16.46
N LYS A 139 -9.22 -4.85 -15.87
CA LYS A 139 -9.09 -5.49 -14.56
C LYS A 139 -8.30 -6.79 -14.65
N PHE A 140 -8.45 -7.52 -15.76
CA PHE A 140 -7.66 -8.70 -16.02
C PHE A 140 -6.17 -8.36 -16.17
N ASP A 141 -5.85 -7.30 -16.92
CA ASP A 141 -4.47 -6.85 -17.13
C ASP A 141 -3.83 -6.38 -15.80
N GLN A 142 -4.59 -5.64 -14.95
CA GLN A 142 -4.15 -5.31 -13.60
C GLN A 142 -3.89 -6.57 -12.77
N TRP A 143 -4.83 -7.54 -12.78
CA TRP A 143 -4.70 -8.78 -12.03
C TRP A 143 -3.48 -9.61 -12.49
N GLN A 144 -3.20 -9.66 -13.80
CA GLN A 144 -2.02 -10.37 -14.31
C GLN A 144 -0.69 -9.85 -13.73
N THR A 145 -0.63 -8.59 -13.31
CA THR A 145 0.56 -8.02 -12.66
C THR A 145 0.60 -8.25 -11.14
N SER A 146 -0.39 -8.94 -10.58
CA SER A 146 -0.51 -9.16 -9.15
C SER A 146 0.26 -10.37 -8.67
N ILE A 147 0.58 -10.39 -7.37
CA ILE A 147 1.12 -11.59 -6.71
C ILE A 147 0.15 -12.78 -6.79
N HIS A 148 -1.16 -12.53 -6.84
CA HIS A 148 -2.15 -13.58 -6.96
C HIS A 148 -2.06 -14.31 -8.30
N ALA A 149 -1.87 -13.57 -9.39
CA ALA A 149 -1.65 -14.17 -10.70
C ALA A 149 -0.32 -14.93 -10.76
N ALA A 150 0.74 -14.40 -10.15
CA ALA A 150 2.03 -15.07 -10.06
C ALA A 150 1.92 -16.43 -9.36
N LEU A 151 1.13 -16.52 -8.28
CA LEU A 151 0.86 -17.77 -7.59
C LEU A 151 0.08 -18.79 -8.46
N ILE A 152 -0.82 -18.32 -9.36
CA ILE A 152 -1.48 -19.20 -10.34
C ILE A 152 -0.47 -19.80 -11.30
N LEU A 153 0.43 -18.95 -11.84
CA LEU A 153 1.49 -19.41 -12.74
C LEU A 153 2.45 -20.40 -12.07
N ALA A 154 2.66 -20.25 -10.77
CA ALA A 154 3.42 -21.21 -9.96
C ALA A 154 2.63 -22.46 -9.55
N ASN A 155 1.42 -22.66 -10.12
CA ASN A 155 0.53 -23.78 -9.80
C ASN A 155 0.15 -23.89 -8.31
N ASN A 156 0.12 -22.79 -7.58
CA ASN A 156 -0.31 -22.80 -6.19
C ASN A 156 -1.84 -23.03 -6.11
N PRO A 157 -2.31 -24.11 -5.47
CA PRO A 157 -3.73 -24.44 -5.44
C PRO A 157 -4.57 -23.43 -4.64
N SER A 158 -3.94 -22.67 -3.72
CA SER A 158 -4.62 -21.68 -2.89
C SER A 158 -4.64 -20.28 -3.51
N ALA A 159 -4.06 -20.08 -4.70
CA ALA A 159 -4.04 -18.78 -5.35
C ALA A 159 -5.45 -18.35 -5.78
N PRO A 160 -5.93 -17.13 -5.44
CA PRO A 160 -7.30 -16.71 -5.73
C PRO A 160 -7.50 -16.37 -7.22
N LEU A 161 -8.67 -16.72 -7.71
CA LEU A 161 -9.20 -16.34 -9.01
C LEU A 161 -10.23 -15.22 -8.88
N CYS A 162 -10.73 -14.72 -9.99
CA CYS A 162 -11.80 -13.69 -10.00
C CYS A 162 -13.01 -14.11 -9.16
N THR A 163 -13.41 -15.37 -9.28
CA THR A 163 -14.58 -15.95 -8.59
C THR A 163 -14.40 -16.17 -7.09
N ASP A 164 -13.17 -16.19 -6.59
CA ASP A 164 -12.92 -16.32 -5.15
C ASP A 164 -13.22 -15.01 -4.40
N CYS A 165 -13.05 -13.88 -5.09
CA CYS A 165 -13.34 -12.56 -4.57
C CYS A 165 -14.74 -12.06 -4.99
N HIS A 166 -15.14 -12.34 -6.22
CA HIS A 166 -16.42 -11.93 -6.80
C HIS A 166 -17.33 -13.14 -6.99
N ASN A 167 -18.55 -13.08 -6.44
CA ASN A 167 -19.57 -14.04 -6.84
C ASN A 167 -20.16 -13.60 -8.21
N PRO A 168 -19.84 -14.27 -9.31
CA PRO A 168 -20.25 -13.81 -10.65
C PRO A 168 -21.77 -13.75 -10.83
N HIS A 169 -22.53 -14.54 -10.07
CA HIS A 169 -23.98 -14.56 -10.10
C HIS A 169 -24.64 -13.52 -9.19
N ALA A 170 -23.88 -12.83 -8.32
CA ALA A 170 -24.41 -11.89 -7.34
C ALA A 170 -23.58 -10.61 -7.21
N VAL A 171 -23.04 -10.09 -8.32
CA VAL A 171 -22.26 -8.84 -8.32
C VAL A 171 -23.17 -7.64 -8.21
N ILE A 172 -23.00 -6.82 -7.17
CA ILE A 172 -23.77 -5.60 -6.94
C ILE A 172 -22.89 -4.39 -7.28
N LYS A 173 -23.41 -3.47 -8.10
CA LYS A 173 -22.70 -2.23 -8.46
C LYS A 173 -22.54 -1.33 -7.24
N GLY A 174 -21.33 -0.83 -7.03
CA GLY A 174 -21.04 0.20 -6.02
C GLY A 174 -21.20 -0.26 -4.58
N ALA A 175 -21.28 -1.56 -4.32
CA ALA A 175 -21.11 -2.08 -2.99
C ALA A 175 -19.69 -1.72 -2.52
N ALA A 176 -19.51 -0.48 -1.98
CA ALA A 176 -18.40 -0.21 -1.10
C ALA A 176 -18.49 -1.32 -0.04
N ALA A 177 -17.56 -2.24 -0.08
CA ALA A 177 -17.59 -3.38 0.79
C ALA A 177 -17.67 -2.86 2.23
N SER A 178 -18.75 -3.19 2.93
CA SER A 178 -18.70 -3.07 4.37
C SER A 178 -17.51 -3.91 4.85
N ILE A 179 -16.91 -3.53 5.97
CA ILE A 179 -15.78 -4.29 6.54
C ILE A 179 -16.11 -5.79 6.60
N GLU A 180 -17.37 -6.14 6.92
CA GLU A 180 -17.81 -7.52 7.04
C GLU A 180 -17.87 -8.28 5.72
N GLN A 181 -17.96 -7.57 4.60
CA GLN A 181 -18.10 -8.17 3.26
C GLN A 181 -16.80 -8.27 2.49
N ILE A 182 -15.68 -7.80 3.06
CA ILE A 182 -14.37 -7.84 2.41
C ILE A 182 -13.98 -9.30 2.09
N PRO A 183 -13.78 -9.67 0.82
CA PRO A 183 -13.46 -11.05 0.45
C PRO A 183 -12.08 -11.50 0.90
N CYS A 184 -11.15 -10.59 1.13
CA CYS A 184 -9.77 -10.86 1.55
C CYS A 184 -9.70 -11.74 2.80
N LYS A 185 -10.66 -11.59 3.73
CA LYS A 185 -10.71 -12.36 4.98
C LYS A 185 -10.85 -13.87 4.80
N LYS A 186 -11.30 -14.34 3.61
CA LYS A 186 -11.43 -15.77 3.33
C LYS A 186 -10.08 -16.50 3.41
N CYS A 187 -9.01 -15.83 2.99
CA CYS A 187 -7.65 -16.38 3.00
C CYS A 187 -6.72 -15.68 3.98
N HIS A 188 -6.96 -14.38 4.26
CA HIS A 188 -6.13 -13.54 5.13
C HIS A 188 -6.84 -13.25 6.46
N ALA A 189 -7.34 -14.30 7.13
CA ALA A 189 -8.15 -14.19 8.35
C ALA A 189 -7.39 -13.52 9.51
N ASP A 190 -6.12 -13.86 9.71
CA ASP A 190 -5.29 -13.29 10.78
C ASP A 190 -5.01 -11.81 10.56
N ILE A 191 -4.74 -11.42 9.32
CA ILE A 191 -4.54 -10.02 8.93
C ILE A 191 -5.84 -9.24 9.12
N TYR A 192 -6.96 -9.81 8.71
CA TYR A 192 -8.28 -9.21 8.90
C TYR A 192 -8.60 -9.00 10.38
N THR A 193 -8.31 -9.98 11.22
CA THR A 193 -8.51 -9.89 12.67
C THR A 193 -7.65 -8.78 13.28
N ALA A 194 -6.38 -8.70 12.88
CA ALA A 194 -5.48 -7.64 13.33
C ALA A 194 -5.96 -6.25 12.87
N TYR A 195 -6.40 -6.15 11.61
CA TYR A 195 -6.98 -4.93 11.07
C TYR A 195 -8.24 -4.49 11.84
N LEU A 196 -9.13 -5.40 12.22
CA LEU A 196 -10.31 -5.07 13.04
C LEU A 196 -9.94 -4.43 14.38
N GLY A 197 -8.80 -4.80 14.95
CA GLY A 197 -8.25 -4.17 16.15
C GLY A 197 -7.63 -2.79 15.92
N SER A 198 -7.42 -2.38 14.67
CA SER A 198 -6.73 -1.15 14.31
C SER A 198 -7.58 0.10 14.50
N MET A 199 -6.91 1.25 14.53
CA MET A 199 -7.52 2.57 14.56
C MET A 199 -8.41 2.80 13.31
N HIS A 200 -7.96 2.35 12.15
CA HIS A 200 -8.69 2.51 10.89
C HIS A 200 -10.02 1.74 10.90
N ALA A 201 -10.00 0.47 11.29
CA ALA A 201 -11.22 -0.31 11.36
C ALA A 201 -12.19 0.22 12.43
N LYS A 202 -11.69 0.61 13.60
CA LYS A 202 -12.51 1.23 14.65
C LYS A 202 -13.19 2.51 14.18
N ALA A 203 -12.48 3.35 13.42
CA ALA A 203 -13.05 4.56 12.83
C ALA A 203 -14.14 4.21 11.79
N ARG A 204 -13.90 3.20 10.95
CA ARG A 204 -14.85 2.74 9.93
C ARG A 204 -16.12 2.14 10.54
N LEU A 205 -15.98 1.33 11.60
CA LEU A 205 -17.11 0.71 12.30
C LEU A 205 -17.93 1.72 13.10
N LYS A 206 -17.31 2.83 13.56
CA LYS A 206 -18.00 3.88 14.30
C LYS A 206 -18.93 4.72 13.42
N SER A 207 -18.62 4.88 12.15
CA SER A 207 -19.44 5.64 11.19
C SER A 207 -19.34 5.00 9.81
N ALA A 208 -20.48 4.67 9.22
CA ALA A 208 -20.57 4.16 7.84
C ALA A 208 -20.07 5.19 6.80
N GLU A 209 -20.10 6.48 7.14
CA GLU A 209 -19.61 7.59 6.32
C GLU A 209 -18.11 7.87 6.51
N SER A 210 -17.45 7.08 7.38
CA SER A 210 -16.02 7.26 7.63
C SER A 210 -15.19 6.98 6.36
N TYR A 211 -14.29 7.90 6.04
CA TYR A 211 -13.27 7.74 5.01
C TYR A 211 -12.08 6.88 5.46
N ALA A 212 -12.16 6.25 6.62
CA ALA A 212 -11.10 5.36 7.10
C ALA A 212 -10.89 4.21 6.12
N PRO A 213 -9.62 3.90 5.75
CA PRO A 213 -9.31 2.99 4.67
C PRO A 213 -9.67 1.54 5.00
N ILE A 214 -10.10 0.80 3.99
CA ILE A 214 -10.22 -0.66 4.00
C ILE A 214 -9.04 -1.29 3.24
N CYS A 215 -9.01 -2.61 3.13
CA CYS A 215 -7.88 -3.31 2.51
C CYS A 215 -7.49 -2.76 1.13
N THR A 216 -8.48 -2.48 0.27
CA THR A 216 -8.29 -2.04 -1.11
C THR A 216 -7.79 -0.60 -1.25
N ASP A 217 -7.90 0.21 -0.21
CA ASP A 217 -7.44 1.60 -0.23
C ASP A 217 -5.92 1.68 -0.01
N CYS A 218 -5.34 0.67 0.66
CA CYS A 218 -3.89 0.52 0.82
C CYS A 218 -3.29 -0.48 -0.18
N HIS A 219 -4.05 -1.55 -0.49
CA HIS A 219 -3.66 -2.58 -1.44
C HIS A 219 -4.58 -2.51 -2.64
N SER A 220 -4.04 -2.28 -3.83
CA SER A 220 -4.85 -2.30 -5.06
C SER A 220 -5.64 -3.61 -5.17
N ALA A 221 -6.95 -3.52 -5.43
CA ALA A 221 -7.81 -4.69 -5.44
C ALA A 221 -7.39 -5.75 -6.48
N HIS A 222 -6.96 -5.32 -7.67
CA HIS A 222 -6.60 -6.21 -8.76
C HIS A 222 -5.09 -6.31 -8.97
N ALA A 223 -4.35 -5.22 -8.82
CA ALA A 223 -2.89 -5.21 -8.98
C ALA A 223 -2.18 -5.31 -7.61
N VAL A 224 -2.60 -6.26 -6.76
CA VAL A 224 -1.98 -6.47 -5.45
C VAL A 224 -0.51 -6.83 -5.62
N LYS A 225 0.36 -5.97 -5.09
CA LYS A 225 1.81 -6.18 -5.14
C LYS A 225 2.36 -6.45 -3.74
N PRO A 226 3.43 -7.24 -3.63
CA PRO A 226 4.16 -7.35 -2.38
C PRO A 226 4.67 -5.97 -1.96
N THR A 227 4.77 -5.74 -0.67
CA THR A 227 5.41 -4.54 -0.15
C THR A 227 6.89 -4.56 -0.50
N SER A 228 7.36 -3.56 -1.26
CA SER A 228 8.77 -3.40 -1.63
C SER A 228 9.36 -2.14 -0.99
N ILE A 229 10.67 -2.13 -0.75
CA ILE A 229 11.38 -0.92 -0.31
C ILE A 229 11.24 0.16 -1.40
N GLY A 230 10.92 1.38 -0.99
CA GLY A 230 10.86 2.55 -1.87
C GLY A 230 9.50 2.84 -2.51
N GLN A 231 8.60 1.88 -2.62
CA GLN A 231 7.22 2.06 -3.11
C GLN A 231 6.21 1.22 -2.31
N GLY A 232 6.53 0.98 -1.04
CA GLY A 232 5.72 0.17 -0.15
C GLY A 232 4.41 0.83 0.27
N PRO A 233 3.70 0.24 1.24
CA PRO A 233 2.42 0.76 1.76
C PRO A 233 2.52 2.18 2.31
N GLU A 234 3.70 2.73 2.53
CA GLU A 234 3.90 4.14 2.91
C GLU A 234 3.34 5.12 1.88
N ALA A 235 3.46 4.82 0.59
CA ALA A 235 2.85 5.65 -0.46
C ALA A 235 1.33 5.74 -0.29
N ALA A 236 0.69 4.63 0.11
CA ALA A 236 -0.73 4.62 0.43
C ALA A 236 -1.04 5.44 1.70
N CYS A 237 -0.16 5.41 2.72
CA CYS A 237 -0.31 6.23 3.92
C CYS A 237 -0.28 7.73 3.57
N PHE A 238 0.70 8.15 2.77
CA PHE A 238 0.87 9.55 2.35
C PHE A 238 -0.29 10.06 1.50
N GLY A 239 -0.99 9.17 0.79
CA GLY A 239 -2.19 9.52 0.03
C GLY A 239 -3.31 10.13 0.87
N CYS A 240 -3.39 9.75 2.16
CA CYS A 240 -4.40 10.27 3.10
C CYS A 240 -3.78 11.12 4.21
N HIS A 241 -2.56 10.83 4.64
CA HIS A 241 -1.84 11.54 5.69
C HIS A 241 -0.87 12.58 5.09
N ALA A 242 -1.43 13.57 4.39
CA ALA A 242 -0.67 14.73 3.90
C ALA A 242 -0.06 15.50 5.08
N GLY A 243 1.17 16.02 4.93
CA GLY A 243 1.86 16.77 5.98
C GLY A 243 2.40 15.91 7.14
N VAL A 244 2.42 14.58 6.98
CA VAL A 244 2.91 13.69 8.04
C VAL A 244 4.39 13.85 8.31
N LEU A 245 5.20 14.15 7.30
CA LEU A 245 6.64 14.38 7.47
C LEU A 245 6.88 15.63 8.33
N GLU A 246 6.26 16.74 7.97
CA GLU A 246 6.37 18.01 8.68
C GLU A 246 5.91 17.88 10.14
N ALA A 247 4.83 17.11 10.37
CA ALA A 247 4.35 16.82 11.72
C ALA A 247 5.38 16.04 12.55
N HIS A 248 6.12 15.11 11.92
CA HIS A 248 7.18 14.33 12.61
C HIS A 248 8.46 15.15 12.81
N GLU A 249 8.82 16.02 11.89
CA GLU A 249 10.00 16.90 12.01
C GLU A 249 9.95 17.79 13.26
N THR A 250 8.75 18.06 13.80
CA THR A 250 8.59 18.86 15.02
C THR A 250 9.18 18.21 16.28
N TRP A 251 9.32 16.87 16.30
CA TRP A 251 9.76 16.13 17.47
C TRP A 251 10.76 15.00 17.18
N LEU A 252 10.78 14.46 15.95
CA LEU A 252 11.62 13.35 15.54
C LEU A 252 12.87 13.89 14.79
N PRO A 253 14.06 13.84 15.39
CA PRO A 253 15.29 14.22 14.71
C PRO A 253 15.50 13.36 13.44
N ASN A 254 15.91 13.99 12.34
CA ASN A 254 16.12 13.31 11.05
C ASN A 254 14.91 12.50 10.57
N ALA A 255 13.68 13.06 10.67
CA ALA A 255 12.44 12.38 10.33
C ALA A 255 12.47 11.78 8.92
N ALA A 256 13.03 12.49 7.93
CA ALA A 256 13.16 11.99 6.57
C ALA A 256 13.96 10.69 6.50
N LEU A 257 15.09 10.58 7.21
CA LEU A 257 15.89 9.35 7.26
C LEU A 257 15.12 8.22 7.99
N HIS A 258 14.42 8.53 9.08
CA HIS A 258 13.57 7.54 9.75
C HIS A 258 12.51 6.99 8.79
N PHE A 259 11.86 7.83 8.01
CA PHE A 259 10.84 7.40 7.03
C PHE A 259 11.43 6.53 5.91
N GLU A 260 12.70 6.72 5.59
CA GLU A 260 13.38 5.88 4.60
C GLU A 260 13.67 4.46 5.15
N VAL A 261 14.08 4.36 6.43
CA VAL A 261 14.60 3.10 7.00
C VAL A 261 13.69 2.47 8.05
N VAL A 262 12.60 3.10 8.44
CA VAL A 262 11.64 2.59 9.43
C VAL A 262 10.24 2.64 8.86
N SER A 263 9.54 1.51 8.82
CA SER A 263 8.15 1.46 8.38
C SER A 263 7.21 2.11 9.40
N CYS A 264 6.11 2.72 8.91
CA CYS A 264 5.11 3.34 9.79
C CYS A 264 4.59 2.38 10.88
N PRO A 265 4.28 1.10 10.57
CA PRO A 265 3.86 0.13 11.60
C PRO A 265 4.93 -0.16 12.65
N ALA A 266 6.22 0.02 12.37
CA ALA A 266 7.28 -0.21 13.36
C ALA A 266 7.14 0.72 14.59
N CYS A 267 6.54 1.90 14.41
CA CYS A 267 6.22 2.83 15.49
C CYS A 267 4.73 2.81 15.84
N HIS A 268 3.84 2.77 14.84
CA HIS A 268 2.39 2.86 15.01
C HIS A 268 1.69 1.55 15.34
N ALA A 269 2.41 0.41 15.40
CA ALA A 269 1.94 -0.82 16.01
C ALA A 269 2.83 -1.15 17.24
N PRO A 270 2.60 -0.51 18.39
CA PRO A 270 3.55 -0.53 19.53
C PRO A 270 3.77 -1.92 20.11
N THR A 271 2.80 -2.82 20.00
CA THR A 271 2.89 -4.21 20.47
C THR A 271 3.57 -5.16 19.47
N ALA A 272 3.82 -4.69 18.24
CA ALA A 272 4.46 -5.51 17.23
C ALA A 272 5.91 -5.83 17.60
N GLN A 273 6.32 -7.07 17.33
CA GLN A 273 7.72 -7.41 17.26
C GLN A 273 8.33 -6.76 16.02
N ARG A 274 9.59 -6.39 16.10
CA ARG A 274 10.31 -5.74 15.02
C ARG A 274 11.34 -6.66 14.42
N THR A 275 11.53 -6.50 13.13
CA THR A 275 12.58 -7.18 12.38
C THR A 275 13.30 -6.16 11.50
N VAL A 276 14.59 -6.31 11.35
CA VAL A 276 15.34 -5.64 10.30
C VAL A 276 15.28 -6.52 9.07
N ASP A 277 14.60 -6.06 8.04
CA ASP A 277 14.57 -6.73 6.74
C ASP A 277 15.67 -6.14 5.85
N LEU A 278 16.59 -6.99 5.44
CA LEU A 278 17.69 -6.64 4.57
C LEU A 278 17.33 -7.04 3.14
N MET A 279 17.21 -6.06 2.25
CA MET A 279 16.88 -6.30 0.85
C MET A 279 18.09 -6.08 -0.05
N LEU A 280 18.22 -6.94 -1.04
CA LEU A 280 19.17 -6.76 -2.12
C LEU A 280 18.60 -5.77 -3.13
N ILE A 281 19.33 -4.69 -3.37
CA ILE A 281 18.95 -3.63 -4.31
C ILE A 281 20.09 -3.33 -5.28
N ASP A 282 19.74 -2.76 -6.43
CA ASP A 282 20.74 -2.15 -7.31
C ASP A 282 21.23 -0.83 -6.72
N SER A 283 22.54 -0.61 -6.70
CA SER A 283 23.12 0.61 -6.16
C SER A 283 22.82 1.87 -7.00
N LYS A 284 22.38 1.70 -8.26
CA LYS A 284 22.15 2.83 -9.17
C LYS A 284 20.74 3.41 -9.03
N ASP A 285 19.73 2.55 -9.01
CA ASP A 285 18.32 2.95 -9.04
C ASP A 285 17.57 2.60 -7.77
N ALA A 286 18.25 1.98 -6.80
CA ALA A 286 17.69 1.52 -5.53
C ALA A 286 16.49 0.56 -5.67
N GLN A 287 16.35 -0.07 -6.85
CA GLN A 287 15.30 -1.05 -7.08
C GLN A 287 15.69 -2.43 -6.53
N PRO A 288 14.70 -3.21 -6.05
CA PRO A 288 14.95 -4.59 -5.67
C PRO A 288 15.57 -5.37 -6.82
N ARG A 289 16.62 -6.12 -6.53
CA ARG A 289 17.24 -7.01 -7.50
C ARG A 289 16.38 -8.24 -7.72
N ASP A 290 16.10 -8.49 -8.99
CA ASP A 290 15.58 -9.77 -9.41
C ASP A 290 16.74 -10.77 -9.54
N ILE A 291 16.74 -11.78 -8.66
CA ILE A 291 17.81 -12.77 -8.58
C ILE A 291 17.20 -14.14 -8.87
N GLU A 292 16.68 -14.31 -10.09
CA GLU A 292 15.80 -15.43 -10.40
C GLU A 292 16.45 -16.81 -10.36
N GLN A 293 17.65 -17.01 -10.77
CA GLN A 293 18.16 -18.38 -10.94
C GLN A 293 19.47 -18.68 -10.21
N VAL A 294 20.33 -17.68 -10.04
CA VAL A 294 21.65 -17.87 -9.43
C VAL A 294 21.64 -17.52 -7.95
N GLY A 295 20.83 -16.56 -7.54
CA GLY A 295 20.78 -16.07 -6.17
C GLY A 295 20.07 -16.99 -5.19
N VAL A 296 18.92 -17.58 -5.56
CA VAL A 296 18.13 -18.43 -4.66
C VAL A 296 18.92 -19.65 -4.19
N PRO A 297 19.53 -20.47 -5.05
CA PRO A 297 20.33 -21.60 -4.60
C PRO A 297 21.52 -21.22 -3.73
N LEU A 298 22.17 -20.07 -4.00
CA LEU A 298 23.27 -19.56 -3.18
C LEU A 298 22.82 -19.16 -1.79
N PHE A 299 21.63 -18.51 -1.70
CA PHE A 299 21.03 -18.14 -0.42
C PHE A 299 20.61 -19.37 0.37
N GLU A 300 19.99 -20.35 -0.27
CA GLU A 300 19.58 -21.60 0.38
C GLU A 300 20.79 -22.34 0.93
N ALA A 301 21.85 -22.46 0.15
CA ALA A 301 23.09 -23.10 0.61
C ALA A 301 23.71 -22.34 1.79
N SER A 302 23.68 -21.01 1.78
CA SER A 302 24.22 -20.17 2.85
C SER A 302 23.35 -20.20 4.12
N ALA A 303 22.01 -20.25 3.95
CA ALA A 303 21.06 -20.28 5.06
C ALA A 303 21.00 -21.63 5.77
N GLN A 304 21.32 -22.73 5.08
CA GLN A 304 21.24 -24.10 5.60
C GLN A 304 22.52 -24.58 6.31
N SER A 305 23.64 -23.84 6.17
CA SER A 305 24.94 -24.36 6.61
C SER A 305 25.05 -24.66 8.13
N ASP A 306 24.33 -23.89 8.99
CA ASP A 306 24.48 -24.04 10.46
C ASP A 306 23.17 -23.99 11.23
N GLY A 307 22.02 -23.80 10.60
CA GLY A 307 20.74 -23.58 11.29
C GLY A 307 20.63 -22.27 12.08
N LYS A 308 21.67 -21.41 12.03
CA LYS A 308 21.75 -20.12 12.76
C LYS A 308 21.38 -18.91 11.87
N GLY A 309 21.10 -19.15 10.60
CA GLY A 309 20.89 -18.10 9.61
C GLY A 309 22.20 -17.57 9.01
N ILE A 310 22.08 -16.65 8.07
CA ILE A 310 23.23 -16.07 7.35
C ILE A 310 23.97 -15.11 8.28
N ASP A 311 25.27 -15.36 8.51
CA ASP A 311 26.14 -14.48 9.27
C ASP A 311 26.77 -13.38 8.38
N ALA A 312 27.52 -12.46 9.00
CA ALA A 312 28.14 -11.34 8.31
C ALA A 312 29.16 -11.78 7.24
N GLN A 313 29.89 -12.85 7.47
CA GLN A 313 30.89 -13.37 6.52
C GLN A 313 30.20 -14.06 5.34
N ALA A 314 29.16 -14.84 5.60
CA ALA A 314 28.36 -15.50 4.58
C ALA A 314 27.67 -14.47 3.70
N LEU A 315 27.09 -13.41 4.27
CA LEU A 315 26.49 -12.31 3.52
C LEU A 315 27.53 -11.59 2.63
N TRP A 316 28.70 -11.30 3.17
CA TRP A 316 29.79 -10.69 2.40
C TRP A 316 30.21 -11.54 1.21
N ASN A 317 30.45 -12.82 1.44
CA ASN A 317 30.85 -13.76 0.38
C ASN A 317 29.78 -13.86 -0.72
N LEU A 318 28.52 -13.88 -0.32
CA LEU A 318 27.36 -13.90 -1.19
C LEU A 318 27.31 -12.65 -2.07
N LEU A 319 27.45 -11.45 -1.50
CA LEU A 319 27.48 -10.18 -2.24
C LEU A 319 28.67 -10.12 -3.20
N GLN A 320 29.83 -10.60 -2.78
CA GLN A 320 31.00 -10.68 -3.65
C GLN A 320 30.74 -11.61 -4.86
N THR A 321 30.11 -12.75 -4.62
CA THR A 321 29.75 -13.70 -5.68
C THR A 321 28.75 -13.09 -6.65
N LEU A 322 27.68 -12.46 -6.17
CA LEU A 322 26.68 -11.78 -6.99
C LEU A 322 27.29 -10.63 -7.82
N ASN A 323 28.20 -9.84 -7.22
CA ASN A 323 28.84 -8.73 -7.90
C ASN A 323 29.90 -9.18 -8.94
N ARG A 324 30.46 -10.39 -8.80
CA ARG A 324 31.42 -10.98 -9.76
C ARG A 324 30.73 -11.71 -10.90
N SER A 325 29.49 -12.18 -10.74
CA SER A 325 28.77 -12.96 -11.74
C SER A 325 28.31 -12.18 -12.98
N GLY A 326 28.69 -10.90 -13.10
CA GLY A 326 28.42 -10.09 -14.30
C GLY A 326 26.97 -9.59 -14.41
N ILE A 327 26.17 -9.73 -13.38
CA ILE A 327 24.85 -9.09 -13.28
C ILE A 327 25.07 -7.58 -13.35
N ALA A 328 24.45 -6.90 -14.31
CA ALA A 328 24.65 -5.48 -14.54
C ALA A 328 24.36 -4.65 -13.28
N GLY A 329 25.32 -3.81 -12.87
CA GLY A 329 25.24 -2.95 -11.67
C GLY A 329 25.80 -3.62 -10.39
N LYS A 330 26.03 -2.80 -9.36
CA LYS A 330 26.51 -3.26 -8.05
C LYS A 330 25.32 -3.60 -7.16
N THR A 331 25.25 -4.85 -6.71
CA THR A 331 24.27 -5.28 -5.69
C THR A 331 24.74 -4.82 -4.30
N ILE A 332 23.90 -4.12 -3.59
CA ILE A 332 24.08 -3.72 -2.19
C ILE A 332 22.90 -4.19 -1.36
N VAL A 333 23.05 -4.16 -0.05
CA VAL A 333 21.98 -4.47 0.90
C VAL A 333 21.48 -3.18 1.53
N ARG A 334 20.16 -3.01 1.56
CA ARG A 334 19.51 -1.92 2.30
C ARG A 334 18.66 -2.52 3.41
N GLY A 335 18.87 -2.05 4.63
CA GLY A 335 18.10 -2.44 5.80
C GLY A 335 16.89 -1.57 6.01
N ARG A 336 15.79 -2.18 6.48
CA ARG A 336 14.60 -1.49 6.94
C ARG A 336 14.03 -2.13 8.20
N LEU A 337 13.65 -1.32 9.17
CA LEU A 337 12.97 -1.78 10.38
C LEU A 337 11.47 -1.89 10.11
N GLU A 338 10.94 -3.09 10.23
CA GLU A 338 9.54 -3.40 9.95
C GLU A 338 8.88 -4.10 11.16
N ALA A 339 7.54 -4.15 11.17
CA ALA A 339 6.84 -5.12 12.01
C ALA A 339 7.08 -6.54 11.47
N SER A 340 7.32 -7.51 12.35
CA SER A 340 7.84 -8.83 11.96
C SER A 340 6.87 -9.64 11.10
N THR A 341 5.56 -9.43 11.25
CA THR A 341 4.53 -10.20 10.53
C THR A 341 3.45 -9.31 9.92
N GLY A 342 2.78 -9.83 8.90
CA GLY A 342 1.63 -9.16 8.29
C GLY A 342 0.55 -8.74 9.29
N PRO A 343 0.04 -9.64 10.14
CA PRO A 343 -0.93 -9.26 11.17
C PRO A 343 -0.44 -8.12 12.07
N GLN A 344 0.80 -8.16 12.52
CA GLN A 344 1.36 -7.11 13.36
C GLN A 344 1.45 -5.76 12.65
N SER A 345 1.72 -5.75 11.34
CA SER A 345 1.75 -4.52 10.53
C SER A 345 0.37 -3.88 10.38
N HIS A 346 -0.71 -4.64 10.52
CA HIS A 346 -2.09 -4.16 10.39
C HIS A 346 -2.72 -3.77 11.73
N ALA A 347 -2.06 -4.05 12.87
CA ALA A 347 -2.53 -3.67 14.20
C ALA A 347 -2.19 -2.21 14.55
N LEU A 348 -2.50 -1.28 13.65
CA LEU A 348 -2.19 0.13 13.81
C LEU A 348 -2.97 0.75 14.97
N ALA A 349 -2.26 1.32 15.93
CA ALA A 349 -2.82 1.98 17.09
C ALA A 349 -3.08 3.48 16.86
N ASP A 350 -3.79 4.09 17.79
CA ASP A 350 -3.93 5.55 17.85
C ASP A 350 -2.55 6.22 17.98
N LYS A 351 -2.41 7.42 17.42
CA LYS A 351 -1.16 8.18 17.44
C LYS A 351 -0.58 8.40 18.85
N SER A 352 -1.46 8.49 19.87
CA SER A 352 -1.04 8.62 21.28
C SER A 352 -0.35 7.39 21.84
N MET A 353 -0.54 6.24 21.20
CA MET A 353 0.07 4.95 21.57
C MET A 353 1.31 4.64 20.73
N ALA A 354 1.60 5.46 19.70
CA ALA A 354 2.79 5.26 18.88
C ALA A 354 4.07 5.41 19.70
N ILE A 355 5.10 4.67 19.30
CA ILE A 355 6.38 4.71 19.99
C ILE A 355 7.03 6.07 19.77
N SER A 356 7.24 6.81 20.86
CA SER A 356 7.95 8.08 20.90
C SER A 356 9.22 8.03 21.76
N ASP A 357 9.43 6.96 22.53
CA ASP A 357 10.67 6.78 23.32
C ASP A 357 11.80 6.26 22.42
N CYS A 358 12.73 7.15 22.10
CA CYS A 358 13.89 6.85 21.27
C CYS A 358 14.74 5.68 21.81
N ARG A 359 14.75 5.44 23.12
CA ARG A 359 15.52 4.37 23.77
C ARG A 359 15.07 2.97 23.36
N ILE A 360 13.82 2.82 22.93
CA ILE A 360 13.32 1.53 22.44
C ILE A 360 14.15 1.01 21.26
N CYS A 361 14.61 1.91 20.39
CA CYS A 361 15.47 1.58 19.26
C CYS A 361 16.94 1.96 19.51
N HIS A 362 17.22 3.11 20.14
CA HIS A 362 18.56 3.67 20.28
C HIS A 362 19.29 3.30 21.58
N SER A 363 18.84 2.28 22.30
CA SER A 363 19.57 1.75 23.45
C SER A 363 20.48 0.59 23.06
N SER A 364 21.54 0.43 23.84
CA SER A 364 22.47 -0.69 23.65
C SER A 364 21.78 -2.04 23.82
N GLY A 365 21.85 -2.88 22.77
CA GLY A 365 21.21 -4.20 22.78
C GLY A 365 19.68 -4.16 22.59
N SER A 366 19.18 -3.09 21.97
CA SER A 366 17.75 -2.95 21.66
C SER A 366 17.19 -4.21 21.00
N LYS A 367 16.01 -4.63 21.48
CA LYS A 367 15.28 -5.78 20.91
C LYS A 367 14.83 -5.52 19.47
N ALA A 368 14.73 -4.26 19.06
CA ALA A 368 14.30 -3.89 17.71
C ALA A 368 15.23 -4.44 16.61
N PHE A 369 16.51 -4.70 16.93
CA PHE A 369 17.53 -5.14 15.98
C PHE A 369 18.03 -6.57 16.23
N GLN A 370 17.32 -7.36 17.06
CA GLN A 370 17.73 -8.75 17.35
C GLN A 370 17.20 -9.74 16.31
N ASN A 371 16.09 -9.41 15.65
CA ASN A 371 15.53 -10.23 14.59
C ASN A 371 15.92 -9.62 13.24
N VAL A 372 16.67 -10.36 12.44
CA VAL A 372 17.17 -9.93 11.14
C VAL A 372 16.78 -10.95 10.10
N THR A 373 16.28 -10.49 8.97
CA THR A 373 15.95 -11.30 7.81
C THR A 373 16.61 -10.74 6.57
N ILE A 374 16.91 -11.58 5.60
CA ILE A 374 17.33 -11.18 4.25
C ILE A 374 16.22 -11.57 3.29
N SER A 375 15.74 -10.59 2.53
CA SER A 375 14.68 -10.77 1.56
C SER A 375 15.20 -10.76 0.13
N LEU A 376 14.79 -11.76 -0.63
CA LEU A 376 14.94 -11.82 -2.08
C LEU A 376 13.60 -11.54 -2.73
N VAL A 377 13.59 -10.74 -3.77
CA VAL A 377 12.42 -10.50 -4.60
C VAL A 377 12.58 -11.30 -5.88
N GLN A 378 11.62 -12.21 -6.13
CA GLN A 378 11.55 -12.95 -7.39
C GLN A 378 10.89 -12.09 -8.50
N ALA A 379 11.07 -12.44 -9.77
CA ALA A 379 10.54 -11.71 -10.93
C ALA A 379 9.03 -11.42 -10.85
N GLN A 380 8.30 -12.33 -10.19
CA GLN A 380 6.85 -12.18 -9.99
C GLN A 380 6.50 -11.35 -8.76
N GLY A 381 7.50 -10.75 -8.09
CA GLY A 381 7.32 -9.95 -6.90
C GLY A 381 7.13 -10.77 -5.62
N GLN A 382 7.21 -12.09 -5.66
CA GLN A 382 7.20 -12.92 -4.46
C GLN A 382 8.47 -12.67 -3.67
N ARG A 383 8.31 -12.46 -2.35
CA ARG A 383 9.43 -12.23 -1.45
C ARG A 383 9.76 -13.51 -0.68
N LEU A 384 10.97 -14.01 -0.86
CA LEU A 384 11.54 -15.08 -0.06
C LEU A 384 12.33 -14.45 1.08
N ARG A 385 12.10 -14.90 2.32
CA ARG A 385 12.78 -14.40 3.51
C ARG A 385 13.64 -15.50 4.13
N TYR A 386 14.88 -15.18 4.39
CA TYR A 386 15.85 -16.05 5.06
C TYR A 386 16.26 -15.40 6.39
N GLY A 387 16.36 -16.21 7.46
CA GLY A 387 16.88 -15.72 8.73
C GLY A 387 18.34 -15.31 8.60
N ALA A 388 18.71 -14.22 9.25
CA ALA A 388 20.10 -13.76 9.38
C ALA A 388 20.46 -13.59 10.83
N ASN A 389 21.75 -13.75 11.14
CA ASN A 389 22.27 -13.48 12.48
C ASN A 389 22.31 -11.97 12.71
N ALA A 390 21.97 -11.52 13.92
CA ALA A 390 22.01 -10.10 14.29
C ALA A 390 23.41 -9.47 14.20
N ASP A 391 24.48 -10.27 14.19
CA ASP A 391 25.85 -9.81 14.00
C ASP A 391 26.10 -9.20 12.62
N VAL A 392 25.25 -9.52 11.62
CA VAL A 392 25.25 -8.85 10.32
C VAL A 392 25.15 -7.33 10.48
N LEU A 393 24.40 -6.85 11.47
CA LEU A 393 24.25 -5.41 11.74
C LEU A 393 25.36 -4.83 12.61
N SER A 394 26.24 -5.66 13.21
CA SER A 394 27.24 -5.25 14.18
C SER A 394 28.69 -5.51 13.75
N SER A 395 28.88 -6.13 12.58
CA SER A 395 30.20 -6.40 12.01
C SER A 395 30.74 -5.20 11.22
N PRO A 396 32.06 -4.94 11.23
CA PRO A 396 32.71 -3.98 10.33
C PRO A 396 32.44 -4.26 8.85
N ILE A 397 32.23 -5.52 8.47
CA ILE A 397 31.87 -5.93 7.11
C ILE A 397 30.51 -5.33 6.69
N SER A 398 29.61 -5.12 7.64
CA SER A 398 28.29 -4.54 7.40
C SER A 398 28.34 -3.09 6.92
N LEU A 399 29.40 -2.34 7.24
CA LEU A 399 29.58 -0.96 6.78
C LEU A 399 29.60 -0.85 5.26
N GLU A 400 30.17 -1.85 4.59
CA GLU A 400 30.21 -1.88 3.13
C GLU A 400 28.99 -2.61 2.52
N SER A 401 28.44 -3.58 3.26
CA SER A 401 27.35 -4.44 2.78
C SER A 401 25.98 -3.82 3.03
N VAL A 402 25.74 -3.21 4.19
CA VAL A 402 24.44 -2.66 4.60
C VAL A 402 24.52 -1.14 4.59
N GLY A 403 24.36 -0.56 3.40
CA GLY A 403 24.45 0.88 3.21
C GLY A 403 23.31 1.64 3.93
N GLY A 404 23.69 2.69 4.69
CA GLY A 404 22.74 3.65 5.25
C GLY A 404 21.93 3.18 6.46
N PHE A 405 22.07 1.94 6.92
CA PHE A 405 21.37 1.43 8.09
C PHE A 405 22.29 1.29 9.30
N TYR A 406 22.45 2.37 10.06
CA TYR A 406 23.20 2.37 11.30
C TYR A 406 22.48 3.21 12.36
N ALA A 407 22.13 2.58 13.47
CA ALA A 407 21.52 3.25 14.63
C ALA A 407 22.49 3.25 15.81
N ILE A 408 22.97 4.42 16.22
CA ILE A 408 23.90 4.59 17.37
C ILE A 408 23.30 3.90 18.59
N GLY A 409 24.07 2.97 19.18
CA GLY A 409 23.67 2.19 20.35
C GLY A 409 22.75 1.00 20.06
N GLY A 410 21.97 1.00 18.97
CA GLY A 410 21.07 -0.08 18.58
C GLY A 410 21.74 -1.14 17.72
N THR A 411 22.41 -0.72 16.65
CA THR A 411 23.25 -1.57 15.80
C THR A 411 24.71 -1.35 16.22
N ARG A 412 25.38 -2.35 16.76
CA ARG A 412 26.68 -2.17 17.40
C ARG A 412 27.83 -2.45 16.44
N ILE A 413 28.20 -1.50 15.62
CA ILE A 413 29.54 -1.53 15.02
C ILE A 413 30.49 -0.83 15.99
N LYS A 414 31.08 -1.58 16.92
CA LYS A 414 31.95 -1.06 17.98
C LYS A 414 33.02 -0.09 17.49
N LEU A 415 33.55 -0.34 16.27
CA LEU A 415 34.53 0.53 15.66
C LEU A 415 33.99 1.93 15.38
N LEU A 416 32.76 2.02 14.83
CA LEU A 416 32.10 3.31 14.56
C LEU A 416 31.76 4.04 15.86
N ASP A 417 31.25 3.33 16.86
CA ASP A 417 30.94 3.92 18.16
C ASP A 417 32.20 4.52 18.78
N ILE A 418 33.32 3.80 18.71
CA ILE A 418 34.63 4.29 19.18
C ILE A 418 35.09 5.53 18.39
N LEU A 419 34.99 5.49 17.05
CA LEU A 419 35.39 6.62 16.21
C LEU A 419 34.52 7.86 16.45
N VAL A 420 33.21 7.69 16.66
CA VAL A 420 32.30 8.79 17.03
C VAL A 420 32.65 9.36 18.38
N ILE A 421 32.93 8.51 19.39
CA ILE A 421 33.36 8.96 20.72
C ILE A 421 34.69 9.72 20.61
N LEU A 422 35.66 9.21 19.87
CA LEU A 422 36.96 9.87 19.67
C LEU A 422 36.79 11.22 18.95
N ALA A 423 35.91 11.31 17.97
CA ALA A 423 35.60 12.56 17.26
C ALA A 423 34.98 13.60 18.21
N ILE A 424 34.02 13.18 19.04
CA ILE A 424 33.39 14.07 20.04
C ILE A 424 34.40 14.53 21.09
N VAL A 425 35.16 13.58 21.66
CA VAL A 425 36.19 13.90 22.69
C VAL A 425 37.28 14.78 22.10
N GLY A 426 37.73 14.49 20.89
CA GLY A 426 38.72 15.29 20.18
C GLY A 426 38.21 16.71 19.88
N GLY A 427 36.99 16.82 19.36
CA GLY A 427 36.38 18.12 19.08
C GLY A 427 36.16 18.98 20.32
N LEU A 428 35.67 18.40 21.41
CA LEU A 428 35.53 19.08 22.69
C LEU A 428 36.92 19.39 23.31
N GLY A 429 37.88 18.47 23.18
CA GLY A 429 39.25 18.62 23.66
C GLY A 429 39.95 19.81 23.02
N VAL A 430 39.77 20.05 21.72
CA VAL A 430 40.32 21.23 21.03
C VAL A 430 39.71 22.52 21.59
N ALA A 431 38.38 22.58 21.75
CA ALA A 431 37.72 23.77 22.29
C ALA A 431 38.16 24.06 23.75
N VAL A 432 38.14 23.04 24.59
CA VAL A 432 38.58 23.15 25.99
C VAL A 432 40.08 23.50 26.07
N GLY A 433 40.89 22.85 25.24
CA GLY A 433 42.32 23.14 25.16
C GLY A 433 42.59 24.60 24.75
N HIS A 434 41.89 25.10 23.75
CA HIS A 434 42.00 26.49 23.30
C HIS A 434 41.59 27.49 24.40
N LEU A 435 40.48 27.24 25.07
CA LEU A 435 40.03 28.07 26.21
C LEU A 435 41.00 28.03 27.37
N THR A 436 41.51 26.84 27.70
CA THR A 436 42.49 26.64 28.80
C THR A 436 43.82 27.35 28.50
N LEU A 437 44.34 27.18 27.28
CA LEU A 437 45.53 27.91 26.84
C LEU A 437 45.32 29.41 26.88
N GLY A 438 44.19 29.91 26.36
CA GLY A 438 43.82 31.32 26.40
C GLY A 438 43.76 31.85 27.85
N TRP A 439 43.24 31.05 28.79
CA TRP A 439 43.21 31.39 30.21
C TRP A 439 44.61 31.38 30.83
N ILE A 440 45.48 30.38 30.55
CA ILE A 440 46.87 30.28 31.00
C ILE A 440 47.66 31.49 30.50
N PHE A 441 47.60 31.80 29.20
CA PHE A 441 48.28 32.96 28.64
C PHE A 441 47.83 34.26 29.31
N LYS A 442 46.56 34.42 29.60
CA LYS A 442 46.02 35.57 30.32
C LYS A 442 46.47 35.60 31.76
N TYR A 443 46.48 34.46 32.46
CA TYR A 443 46.85 34.38 33.88
C TYR A 443 48.36 34.60 34.13
N TYR A 444 49.22 34.05 33.27
CA TYR A 444 50.67 34.18 33.40
C TYR A 444 51.26 35.38 32.65
N GLY A 445 50.43 36.25 32.08
CA GLY A 445 50.89 37.47 31.38
C GLY A 445 51.74 37.19 30.14
N LEU A 446 51.68 36.01 29.57
CA LEU A 446 52.42 35.60 28.38
C LEU A 446 51.69 36.11 27.11
N THR A 447 51.34 37.40 27.10
CA THR A 447 50.92 38.06 25.85
C THR A 447 52.17 38.29 25.01
N HIS A 448 52.15 37.85 23.78
CA HIS A 448 53.26 38.06 22.85
C HIS A 448 53.69 39.52 22.84
N PRO A 449 55.02 39.81 23.09
CA PRO A 449 55.57 41.15 22.80
C PRO A 449 55.81 41.20 21.29
N GLY A 450 54.85 41.73 20.54
CA GLY A 450 55.00 41.76 19.09
C GLY A 450 53.80 42.41 18.37
N GLY A 451 53.21 43.39 18.98
CA GLY A 451 52.39 44.34 18.23
C GLY A 451 53.24 45.54 17.86
N HIS A 452 53.69 45.62 16.62
CA HIS A 452 54.28 46.85 16.11
C HIS A 452 53.24 47.98 16.24
N GLY A 453 53.43 48.78 17.29
CA GLY A 453 52.85 50.15 17.41
C GLY A 453 53.54 51.00 16.36
N ALA A 454 52.86 51.26 15.27
CA ALA A 454 53.18 52.39 14.42
C ALA A 454 52.67 53.64 15.14
N ASP A 455 53.62 54.28 15.86
CA ASP A 455 53.47 55.58 16.41
C ASP A 455 53.45 56.61 15.25
N HIS A 456 52.33 57.15 14.95
CA HIS A 456 52.18 58.37 14.12
C HIS A 456 51.74 59.50 15.01
N SER A 457 52.72 59.99 15.80
CA SER A 457 52.66 61.35 16.32
C SER A 457 53.18 62.32 15.25
N GLY A 458 52.41 63.32 14.93
CA GLY A 458 52.98 64.55 14.45
C GLY A 458 52.43 65.09 13.14
N GLN A 459 51.61 65.98 13.10
CA GLN A 459 51.65 67.44 12.98
C GLN A 459 50.39 67.98 12.32
N PRO A 460 49.88 69.18 12.73
CA PRO A 460 48.77 69.85 12.10
C PRO A 460 49.27 70.76 11.02
N GLY A 461 48.72 70.72 9.84
CA GLY A 461 49.05 71.61 8.73
C GLY A 461 47.84 71.91 7.85
N ALA A 462 47.32 73.09 8.13
CA ALA A 462 46.68 74.05 7.24
C ALA A 462 45.98 73.60 5.95
N GLY A 463 44.72 73.87 5.89
CA GLY A 463 43.86 74.48 4.92
C GLY A 463 44.18 74.42 3.42
N GLN A 464 43.17 74.06 2.70
CA GLN A 464 42.65 74.86 1.60
C GLN A 464 41.42 74.24 0.89
N ASP A 465 40.45 75.08 0.80
CA ASP A 465 39.26 74.95 -0.04
C ASP A 465 39.57 74.45 -1.47
N ARG A 466 38.73 73.68 -2.07
CA ARG A 466 38.14 73.99 -3.39
C ARG A 466 36.99 73.05 -3.75
N LYS A 467 35.94 73.72 -4.11
CA LYS A 467 34.64 73.38 -4.67
C LYS A 467 34.69 72.41 -5.83
N THR A 468 33.62 71.66 -5.85
CA THR A 468 32.85 71.06 -6.94
C THR A 468 33.19 71.44 -8.40
N PRO A 469 32.78 70.68 -9.41
CA PRO A 469 31.39 70.33 -9.67
C PRO A 469 31.10 68.86 -9.63
#